data_0398d13d377a176488cf9791b80ca418
#
_entry.id   0398d13d377a176488cf9791b80ca418
#
_cell.length_a   1.000
_cell.length_b   1.000
_cell.length_c   1.000
_cell.angle_alpha   90.00
_cell.angle_beta   90.00
_cell.angle_gamma   90.00
#
_symmetry.space_group_name_H-M   'P 1'
#
loop_
_entity.id
_entity.type
_entity.pdbx_description
1 polymer ?
#
loop_
_entity_poly.entity_id
_entity_poly.type
_entity_poly.pdbx_seq_one_letter_code
_entity_poly.pdbx_strand_id
1 'polypeptide(L)'
;MFHSINPQYRDPVGAVEEGTQIHFRITVSRDQRCSGARLVVSFDSGETETLNMFWCGMNGEAYEWWECHYTPPRAGLYFYEFYIDTWHGCLRLGRGFGGEDTLDPKAPKWQLTVYGKGFRTPDWLAGGVMYQIFPDRFYGSGVKKENVPADRTLRNDWEGEPVWRPNEKGEDTNSDYFCGDLRGVEEKLPYLKSLGVTCVYLNPIFEAHSNHRYNTADYSRIDPLLGTREDFEPLCRAAKRHGIRILLDGV
;
A
#
# COMPACT_ATOMS: atom_id res chain seq x y z
N MET A 1 9.56 6.38 -24.02
CA MET A 1 8.59 7.38 -24.52
C MET A 1 7.82 8.06 -23.39
N PHE A 2 7.47 7.33 -22.32
CA PHE A 2 6.72 7.85 -21.18
C PHE A 2 7.13 7.18 -19.86
N HIS A 3 7.02 7.91 -18.73
CA HIS A 3 7.25 7.36 -17.39
C HIS A 3 6.33 8.04 -16.38
N SER A 4 5.40 7.28 -15.80
CA SER A 4 4.28 7.82 -14.99
C SER A 4 4.67 8.49 -13.67
N ILE A 5 5.84 8.19 -13.13
CA ILE A 5 6.35 8.77 -11.87
C ILE A 5 7.44 9.84 -12.10
N ASN A 6 7.75 10.16 -13.35
CA ASN A 6 8.70 11.23 -13.68
C ASN A 6 7.93 12.51 -14.03
N PRO A 7 8.13 13.63 -13.28
CA PRO A 7 7.43 14.89 -13.51
C PRO A 7 7.64 15.49 -14.90
N GLN A 8 8.71 15.12 -15.61
CA GLN A 8 8.95 15.54 -16.97
C GLN A 8 7.88 15.02 -17.96
N TYR A 9 7.26 13.88 -17.65
CA TYR A 9 6.27 13.22 -18.51
C TYR A 9 4.84 13.38 -17.99
N ARG A 10 4.68 13.49 -16.66
CA ARG A 10 3.38 13.69 -16.03
C ARG A 10 3.53 14.58 -14.80
N ASP A 11 2.83 15.72 -14.80
CA ASP A 11 2.86 16.68 -13.70
C ASP A 11 1.43 17.17 -13.39
N PRO A 12 0.95 17.01 -12.12
CA PRO A 12 1.60 16.36 -10.99
C PRO A 12 1.62 14.82 -11.12
N VAL A 13 2.63 14.19 -10.52
CA VAL A 13 2.72 12.73 -10.38
C VAL A 13 1.86 12.23 -9.22
N GLY A 14 1.55 10.92 -9.20
CA GLY A 14 0.78 10.32 -8.11
C GLY A 14 -0.73 10.55 -8.21
N ALA A 15 -1.43 10.52 -7.09
CA ALA A 15 -2.85 10.85 -7.00
C ALA A 15 -3.07 12.36 -7.07
N VAL A 16 -4.19 12.80 -7.63
CA VAL A 16 -4.53 14.21 -7.78
C VAL A 16 -5.93 14.53 -7.22
N GLU A 17 -6.15 15.76 -6.83
CA GLU A 17 -7.49 16.24 -6.47
C GLU A 17 -8.35 16.43 -7.74
N GLU A 18 -9.64 16.16 -7.66
CA GLU A 18 -10.57 16.42 -8.77
C GLU A 18 -10.50 17.89 -9.21
N GLY A 19 -10.51 18.13 -10.52
CA GLY A 19 -10.36 19.45 -11.08
C GLY A 19 -8.90 19.93 -11.20
N THR A 20 -7.92 19.12 -10.75
CA THR A 20 -6.50 19.44 -10.99
C THR A 20 -6.15 19.22 -12.44
N GLN A 21 -5.57 20.21 -13.10
CA GLN A 21 -5.03 20.05 -14.43
C GLN A 21 -3.72 19.25 -14.37
N ILE A 22 -3.66 18.19 -15.15
CA ILE A 22 -2.49 17.31 -15.28
C ILE A 22 -1.86 17.55 -16.65
N HIS A 23 -0.57 17.83 -16.68
CA HIS A 23 0.21 17.91 -17.89
C HIS A 23 0.76 16.52 -18.25
N PHE A 24 0.44 16.02 -19.42
CA PHE A 24 0.98 14.78 -19.97
C PHE A 24 1.92 15.09 -21.14
N ARG A 25 3.08 14.46 -21.15
CA ARG A 25 4.06 14.55 -22.23
C ARG A 25 4.58 13.17 -22.59
N ILE A 26 4.83 12.97 -23.86
CA ILE A 26 5.54 11.81 -24.37
C ILE A 26 6.71 12.26 -25.26
N THR A 27 7.75 11.43 -25.33
CA THR A 27 8.81 11.59 -26.34
C THR A 27 8.63 10.57 -27.44
N VAL A 28 8.76 11.01 -28.68
CA VAL A 28 8.70 10.13 -29.85
C VAL A 28 9.98 10.29 -30.66
N SER A 29 10.59 9.19 -31.11
CA SER A 29 11.73 9.25 -32.01
C SER A 29 11.30 9.82 -33.36
N ARG A 30 12.10 10.73 -33.92
CA ARG A 30 11.86 11.34 -35.24
C ARG A 30 11.83 10.30 -36.37
N ASP A 31 12.52 9.18 -36.22
CA ASP A 31 12.50 8.08 -37.19
C ASP A 31 11.11 7.47 -37.33
N GLN A 32 10.26 7.62 -36.32
CA GLN A 32 8.88 7.16 -36.37
C GLN A 32 7.97 8.05 -37.23
N ARG A 33 8.43 9.26 -37.59
CA ARG A 33 7.67 10.23 -38.39
C ARG A 33 6.24 10.39 -37.84
N CYS A 34 6.15 10.76 -36.58
CA CYS A 34 4.88 10.92 -35.88
C CYS A 34 4.03 12.00 -36.56
N SER A 35 2.82 11.63 -36.94
CA SER A 35 1.84 12.55 -37.54
C SER A 35 0.76 12.98 -36.56
N GLY A 36 0.65 12.31 -35.41
CA GLY A 36 -0.29 12.62 -34.34
C GLY A 36 -0.11 11.72 -33.13
N ALA A 37 -0.49 12.20 -31.96
CA ALA A 37 -0.51 11.43 -30.75
C ALA A 37 -1.80 11.73 -29.96
N ARG A 38 -2.26 10.76 -29.18
CA ARG A 38 -3.50 10.87 -28.40
C ARG A 38 -3.32 10.24 -27.03
N LEU A 39 -3.86 10.90 -26.02
CA LEU A 39 -4.11 10.35 -24.68
C LEU A 39 -5.54 9.82 -24.65
N VAL A 40 -5.72 8.57 -24.26
CA VAL A 40 -7.04 7.96 -24.04
C VAL A 40 -7.19 7.72 -22.55
N VAL A 41 -8.18 8.33 -21.94
CA VAL A 41 -8.50 8.20 -20.52
C VAL A 41 -9.82 7.47 -20.38
N SER A 42 -9.86 6.43 -19.56
CA SER A 42 -11.07 5.66 -19.24
C SER A 42 -11.39 5.81 -17.76
N PHE A 43 -12.63 6.07 -17.42
CA PHE A 43 -13.13 5.98 -16.06
C PHE A 43 -13.48 4.52 -15.72
N ASP A 44 -13.45 4.14 -14.46
CA ASP A 44 -13.73 2.76 -14.01
C ASP A 44 -15.09 2.23 -14.45
N SER A 45 -16.09 3.11 -14.61
CA SER A 45 -17.41 2.76 -15.18
C SER A 45 -17.41 2.44 -16.67
N GLY A 46 -16.28 2.60 -17.37
CA GLY A 46 -16.13 2.34 -18.80
C GLY A 46 -16.26 3.57 -19.71
N GLU A 47 -16.65 4.74 -19.20
CA GLU A 47 -16.62 6.00 -19.96
C GLU A 47 -15.19 6.31 -20.42
N THR A 48 -15.04 6.72 -21.67
CA THR A 48 -13.73 6.97 -22.28
C THR A 48 -13.70 8.34 -22.95
N GLU A 49 -12.63 9.08 -22.72
CA GLU A 49 -12.31 10.37 -23.36
C GLU A 49 -11.00 10.26 -24.12
N THR A 50 -10.94 10.87 -25.30
CA THR A 50 -9.74 10.92 -26.12
C THR A 50 -9.30 12.37 -26.32
N LEU A 51 -8.06 12.66 -25.96
CA LEU A 51 -7.47 13.98 -26.10
C LEU A 51 -6.33 13.93 -27.14
N ASN A 52 -6.37 14.86 -28.10
CA ASN A 52 -5.24 15.03 -29.00
C ASN A 52 -4.06 15.65 -28.27
N MET A 53 -2.87 15.13 -28.53
CA MET A 53 -1.61 15.71 -28.08
C MET A 53 -1.03 16.59 -29.21
N PHE A 54 -0.31 17.62 -28.84
CA PHE A 54 0.28 18.58 -29.77
C PHE A 54 1.80 18.55 -29.67
N TRP A 55 2.46 18.68 -30.80
CA TRP A 55 3.90 18.81 -30.84
C TRP A 55 4.33 20.09 -30.10
N CYS A 56 5.27 19.99 -29.20
CA CYS A 56 5.72 21.11 -28.36
C CYS A 56 7.23 21.34 -28.39
N GLY A 57 7.93 20.70 -29.32
CA GLY A 57 9.35 20.99 -29.55
C GLY A 57 10.23 19.75 -29.66
N MET A 58 11.51 19.99 -29.82
CA MET A 58 12.52 18.95 -29.92
C MET A 58 13.02 18.52 -28.53
N ASN A 59 13.40 17.27 -28.43
CA ASN A 59 14.11 16.71 -27.28
C ASN A 59 15.47 16.17 -27.78
N GLY A 60 16.48 17.03 -27.80
CA GLY A 60 17.74 16.78 -28.50
C GLY A 60 17.55 16.72 -30.02
N GLU A 61 18.40 15.99 -30.72
CA GLU A 61 18.35 15.84 -32.16
C GLU A 61 17.47 14.71 -32.67
N ALA A 62 17.29 13.68 -31.83
CA ALA A 62 16.70 12.41 -32.24
C ALA A 62 15.23 12.25 -31.84
N TYR A 63 14.73 13.07 -30.91
CA TYR A 63 13.39 12.94 -30.38
C TYR A 63 12.61 14.22 -30.44
N GLU A 64 11.30 14.13 -30.34
CA GLU A 64 10.37 15.25 -30.24
C GLU A 64 9.37 15.04 -29.09
N TRP A 65 8.88 16.15 -28.54
CA TRP A 65 7.89 16.18 -27.48
C TRP A 65 6.50 16.39 -28.04
N TRP A 66 5.56 15.61 -27.48
CA TRP A 66 4.11 15.78 -27.67
C TRP A 66 3.46 15.92 -26.31
N GLU A 67 2.50 16.85 -26.17
CA GLU A 67 1.87 17.15 -24.91
C GLU A 67 0.38 17.39 -25.02
N CYS A 68 -0.34 17.17 -23.90
CA CYS A 68 -1.71 17.60 -23.69
C CYS A 68 -1.96 17.85 -22.21
N HIS A 69 -3.09 18.47 -21.91
CA HIS A 69 -3.58 18.67 -20.56
C HIS A 69 -4.90 17.92 -20.37
N TYR A 70 -5.04 17.27 -19.23
CA TYR A 70 -6.26 16.62 -18.82
C TYR A 70 -6.68 17.09 -17.45
N THR A 71 -7.98 17.38 -17.27
CA THR A 71 -8.54 17.80 -15.98
C THR A 71 -9.66 16.82 -15.61
N PRO A 72 -9.43 15.88 -14.67
CA PRO A 72 -10.45 14.93 -14.27
C PRO A 72 -11.62 15.65 -13.60
N PRO A 73 -12.87 15.45 -14.09
CA PRO A 73 -14.01 16.22 -13.62
C PRO A 73 -14.58 15.75 -12.28
N ARG A 74 -14.25 14.56 -11.82
CA ARG A 74 -14.77 13.95 -10.59
C ARG A 74 -13.76 13.02 -9.94
N ALA A 75 -13.91 12.78 -8.63
CA ALA A 75 -13.13 11.78 -7.91
C ALA A 75 -13.45 10.37 -8.41
N GLY A 76 -12.46 9.48 -8.36
CA GLY A 76 -12.60 8.08 -8.76
C GLY A 76 -11.32 7.49 -9.32
N LEU A 77 -11.47 6.32 -9.90
CA LEU A 77 -10.38 5.58 -10.50
C LEU A 77 -10.43 5.73 -12.02
N TYR A 78 -9.33 6.21 -12.58
CA TYR A 78 -9.14 6.38 -14.01
C TYR A 78 -7.99 5.49 -14.48
N PHE A 79 -8.05 5.14 -15.78
CA PHE A 79 -6.98 4.43 -16.47
C PHE A 79 -6.64 5.17 -17.75
N TYR A 80 -5.37 5.24 -18.11
CA TYR A 80 -4.96 5.94 -19.31
C TYR A 80 -3.89 5.19 -20.10
N GLU A 81 -3.80 5.49 -21.38
CA GLU A 81 -2.87 4.94 -22.35
C GLU A 81 -2.65 5.94 -23.47
N PHE A 82 -1.59 5.76 -24.28
CA PHE A 82 -1.32 6.64 -25.40
C PHE A 82 -1.36 5.88 -26.71
N TYR A 83 -1.73 6.59 -27.75
CA TYR A 83 -1.66 6.14 -29.13
C TYR A 83 -0.84 7.14 -29.95
N ILE A 84 0.06 6.63 -30.80
CA ILE A 84 0.97 7.42 -31.62
C ILE A 84 0.79 6.96 -33.06
N ASP A 85 0.36 7.88 -33.94
CA ASP A 85 0.21 7.63 -35.36
C ASP A 85 1.56 7.85 -36.04
N THR A 86 2.14 6.79 -36.55
CA THR A 86 3.46 6.79 -37.20
C THR A 86 3.32 6.37 -38.65
N TRP A 87 4.39 6.50 -39.42
CA TRP A 87 4.40 6.04 -40.81
C TRP A 87 4.30 4.50 -40.95
N HIS A 88 4.56 3.74 -39.90
CA HIS A 88 4.38 2.28 -39.84
C HIS A 88 2.97 1.87 -39.32
N GLY A 89 2.14 2.83 -38.93
CA GLY A 89 0.84 2.58 -38.33
C GLY A 89 0.72 3.16 -36.94
N CYS A 90 -0.36 2.82 -36.26
CA CYS A 90 -0.65 3.32 -34.93
C CYS A 90 0.02 2.42 -33.87
N LEU A 91 0.85 3.03 -33.04
CA LEU A 91 1.49 2.40 -31.89
C LEU A 91 0.65 2.69 -30.64
N ARG A 92 0.41 1.64 -29.84
CA ARG A 92 -0.17 1.78 -28.51
C ARG A 92 0.92 1.72 -27.46
N LEU A 93 0.93 2.67 -26.51
CA LEU A 93 1.77 2.62 -25.35
C LEU A 93 0.93 2.19 -24.13
N GLY A 94 1.28 1.07 -23.52
CA GLY A 94 0.75 0.59 -22.26
C GLY A 94 1.79 0.67 -21.15
N ARG A 95 1.39 0.36 -19.92
CA ARG A 95 2.24 0.40 -18.73
C ARG A 95 3.17 -0.82 -18.70
N GLY A 96 4.49 -0.57 -18.67
CA GLY A 96 5.53 -1.53 -18.35
C GLY A 96 5.74 -1.71 -16.84
N PHE A 97 6.78 -2.45 -16.50
CA PHE A 97 7.21 -2.62 -15.11
C PHE A 97 7.83 -1.31 -14.60
N GLY A 98 7.54 -0.92 -13.34
CA GLY A 98 8.13 0.31 -12.77
C GLY A 98 7.51 1.63 -13.22
N GLY A 99 6.51 1.64 -14.10
CA GLY A 99 5.80 2.85 -14.54
C GLY A 99 6.23 3.43 -15.88
N GLU A 100 7.29 2.87 -16.51
CA GLU A 100 7.68 3.15 -17.89
C GLU A 100 6.66 2.61 -18.91
N ASP A 101 6.85 2.97 -20.16
CA ASP A 101 6.03 2.49 -21.27
C ASP A 101 6.50 1.15 -21.84
N THR A 102 5.59 0.46 -22.50
CA THR A 102 5.86 -0.69 -23.34
C THR A 102 4.95 -0.71 -24.57
N LEU A 103 5.44 -1.27 -25.65
CA LEU A 103 4.69 -1.48 -26.90
C LEU A 103 3.93 -2.82 -26.92
N ASP A 104 3.96 -3.59 -25.83
CA ASP A 104 3.20 -4.85 -25.75
C ASP A 104 1.69 -4.53 -25.89
N PRO A 105 1.01 -5.09 -26.91
CA PRO A 105 -0.43 -4.86 -27.09
C PRO A 105 -1.30 -5.33 -25.91
N LYS A 106 -0.79 -6.25 -25.08
CA LYS A 106 -1.46 -6.78 -23.89
C LYS A 106 -1.11 -6.03 -22.61
N ALA A 107 -0.22 -5.04 -22.67
CA ALA A 107 0.16 -4.28 -21.50
C ALA A 107 -1.06 -3.60 -20.84
N PRO A 108 -1.13 -3.56 -19.51
CA PRO A 108 -2.18 -2.84 -18.81
C PRO A 108 -2.07 -1.32 -19.06
N LYS A 109 -3.16 -0.60 -18.83
CA LYS A 109 -3.17 0.86 -18.78
C LYS A 109 -2.49 1.36 -17.50
N TRP A 110 -2.01 2.61 -17.50
CA TRP A 110 -1.64 3.28 -16.25
C TRP A 110 -2.87 3.65 -15.45
N GLN A 111 -2.77 3.56 -14.14
CA GLN A 111 -3.80 4.02 -13.22
C GLN A 111 -3.58 5.49 -12.84
N LEU A 112 -4.67 6.25 -12.74
CA LEU A 112 -4.73 7.59 -12.18
C LEU A 112 -5.81 7.61 -11.09
N THR A 113 -5.39 7.77 -9.85
CA THR A 113 -6.30 7.97 -8.72
C THR A 113 -6.62 9.44 -8.56
N VAL A 114 -7.91 9.76 -8.55
CA VAL A 114 -8.42 11.12 -8.34
C VAL A 114 -9.22 11.15 -7.05
N TYR A 115 -8.82 11.99 -6.09
CA TYR A 115 -9.52 12.14 -4.82
C TYR A 115 -10.40 13.39 -4.80
N GLY A 116 -11.46 13.34 -3.97
CA GLY A 116 -12.44 14.42 -3.88
C GLY A 116 -11.89 15.68 -3.22
N LYS A 117 -12.45 16.84 -3.59
CA LYS A 117 -12.12 18.11 -2.96
C LYS A 117 -12.31 18.06 -1.45
N GLY A 118 -11.31 18.54 -0.75
CA GLY A 118 -11.33 18.54 0.71
C GLY A 118 -10.94 17.22 1.37
N PHE A 119 -10.64 16.16 0.62
CA PHE A 119 -10.04 14.96 1.21
C PHE A 119 -8.71 15.32 1.86
N ARG A 120 -8.54 14.88 3.11
CA ARG A 120 -7.32 15.12 3.88
C ARG A 120 -6.88 13.82 4.54
N THR A 121 -5.60 13.53 4.47
CA THR A 121 -4.96 12.49 5.28
C THR A 121 -4.53 13.09 6.62
N PRO A 122 -4.46 12.28 7.69
CA PRO A 122 -4.01 12.78 9.00
C PRO A 122 -2.56 13.27 8.95
N ASP A 123 -2.33 14.52 9.35
CA ASP A 123 -0.99 15.14 9.33
C ASP A 123 0.02 14.42 10.23
N TRP A 124 -0.44 13.74 11.29
CA TRP A 124 0.42 13.01 12.22
C TRP A 124 1.16 11.81 11.59
N LEU A 125 0.68 11.31 10.44
CA LEU A 125 1.32 10.18 9.75
C LEU A 125 2.40 10.67 8.76
N ALA A 126 2.26 11.87 8.22
CA ALA A 126 3.22 12.44 7.28
C ALA A 126 4.58 12.63 7.95
N GLY A 127 5.64 11.99 7.42
CA GLY A 127 6.98 12.00 8.01
C GLY A 127 7.14 11.18 9.29
N GLY A 128 6.10 10.44 9.71
CA GLY A 128 6.15 9.54 10.84
C GLY A 128 6.78 8.18 10.54
N VAL A 129 7.03 7.42 11.60
CA VAL A 129 7.50 6.03 11.52
C VAL A 129 6.40 5.11 12.02
N MET A 130 5.91 4.24 11.14
CA MET A 130 5.00 3.16 11.50
C MET A 130 5.80 1.89 11.77
N TYR A 131 5.62 1.31 12.94
CA TYR A 131 6.28 0.08 13.36
C TYR A 131 5.25 -1.04 13.49
N GLN A 132 5.37 -2.07 12.66
CA GLN A 132 4.50 -3.23 12.70
C GLN A 132 4.96 -4.20 13.79
N ILE A 133 4.02 -4.69 14.59
CA ILE A 133 4.26 -5.66 15.68
C ILE A 133 3.39 -6.88 15.47
N PHE A 134 4.01 -8.06 15.48
CA PHE A 134 3.35 -9.34 15.71
C PHE A 134 3.37 -9.61 17.23
N PRO A 135 2.30 -9.37 17.99
CA PRO A 135 2.36 -9.29 19.45
C PRO A 135 2.91 -10.56 20.11
N ASP A 136 2.52 -11.73 19.62
CA ASP A 136 3.00 -13.02 20.12
C ASP A 136 4.53 -13.19 20.10
N ARG A 137 5.19 -12.50 19.15
CA ARG A 137 6.62 -12.61 18.86
C ARG A 137 7.42 -11.37 19.24
N PHE A 138 6.84 -10.41 19.96
CA PHE A 138 7.47 -9.13 20.23
C PHE A 138 8.06 -9.05 21.63
N TYR A 139 7.24 -9.21 22.67
CA TYR A 139 7.69 -9.20 24.06
C TYR A 139 6.59 -9.74 24.97
N GLY A 140 6.94 -10.67 25.88
CA GLY A 140 6.02 -11.23 26.88
C GLY A 140 6.16 -10.51 28.22
N SER A 141 5.04 -10.10 28.81
CA SER A 141 5.00 -9.49 30.15
C SER A 141 5.29 -10.48 31.30
N GLY A 142 5.39 -11.78 31.00
CA GLY A 142 5.53 -12.84 32.01
C GLY A 142 4.23 -13.21 32.72
N VAL A 143 3.10 -12.60 32.36
CA VAL A 143 1.79 -12.97 32.91
C VAL A 143 1.42 -14.35 32.44
N LYS A 144 1.07 -15.23 33.41
CA LYS A 144 0.65 -16.61 33.12
C LYS A 144 -0.61 -16.60 32.24
N LYS A 145 -0.57 -17.35 31.15
CA LYS A 145 -1.73 -17.54 30.27
C LYS A 145 -2.67 -18.59 30.89
N GLU A 146 -3.93 -18.20 31.00
CA GLU A 146 -4.99 -19.08 31.56
C GLU A 146 -5.96 -19.48 30.43
N ASN A 147 -6.69 -20.57 30.64
CA ASN A 147 -7.70 -21.09 29.71
C ASN A 147 -7.19 -21.32 28.29
N VAL A 148 -5.95 -21.77 28.16
CA VAL A 148 -5.31 -22.06 26.85
C VAL A 148 -5.99 -23.29 26.25
N PRO A 149 -6.50 -23.21 25.00
CA PRO A 149 -7.04 -24.36 24.30
C PRO A 149 -5.99 -25.49 24.17
N ALA A 150 -6.42 -26.75 24.24
CA ALA A 150 -5.53 -27.91 24.26
C ALA A 150 -4.73 -28.11 22.94
N ASP A 151 -5.17 -27.51 21.86
CA ASP A 151 -4.54 -27.57 20.55
C ASP A 151 -3.47 -26.50 20.32
N ARG A 152 -3.18 -25.70 21.34
CA ARG A 152 -2.17 -24.63 21.29
C ARG A 152 -0.93 -25.03 22.09
N THR A 153 0.23 -24.86 21.50
CA THR A 153 1.54 -25.13 22.12
C THR A 153 2.17 -23.85 22.61
N LEU A 154 2.19 -23.63 23.92
CA LEU A 154 2.91 -22.50 24.49
C LEU A 154 4.41 -22.81 24.55
N ARG A 155 5.22 -21.94 23.99
CA ARG A 155 6.67 -22.04 23.98
C ARG A 155 7.25 -21.44 25.27
N ASN A 156 8.31 -22.06 25.74
CA ASN A 156 9.12 -21.56 26.87
C ASN A 156 10.55 -21.23 26.45
N ASP A 157 10.84 -21.36 25.17
CA ASP A 157 12.11 -21.10 24.52
C ASP A 157 11.98 -19.90 23.59
N TRP A 158 12.03 -18.69 24.15
CA TRP A 158 11.86 -17.44 23.41
C TRP A 158 12.78 -17.31 22.20
N GLU A 159 14.03 -17.80 22.32
CA GLU A 159 15.04 -17.80 21.25
C GLU A 159 14.90 -19.01 20.29
N GLY A 160 13.92 -19.87 20.51
CA GLY A 160 13.70 -21.08 19.72
C GLY A 160 13.18 -20.82 18.31
N GLU A 161 13.47 -21.74 17.41
CA GLU A 161 12.97 -21.67 16.03
C GLU A 161 11.45 -21.89 16.00
N PRO A 162 10.65 -21.01 15.34
CA PRO A 162 9.22 -21.22 15.13
C PRO A 162 8.93 -22.47 14.32
N VAL A 163 7.78 -23.11 14.56
CA VAL A 163 7.27 -24.22 13.74
C VAL A 163 6.71 -23.62 12.45
N TRP A 164 7.47 -23.67 11.35
CA TRP A 164 7.10 -23.12 10.05
C TRP A 164 6.91 -24.18 8.96
N ARG A 165 7.33 -25.43 9.23
CA ARG A 165 7.17 -26.53 8.28
C ARG A 165 5.82 -27.22 8.49
N PRO A 166 5.18 -27.68 7.42
CA PRO A 166 4.01 -28.54 7.53
C PRO A 166 4.27 -29.78 8.41
N ASN A 167 3.23 -30.25 9.08
CA ASN A 167 3.27 -31.51 9.83
C ASN A 167 3.39 -32.72 8.88
N GLU A 168 3.44 -33.93 9.43
CA GLU A 168 3.52 -35.18 8.64
C GLU A 168 2.34 -35.39 7.68
N LYS A 169 1.22 -34.69 7.89
CA LYS A 169 0.05 -34.71 7.01
C LYS A 169 0.09 -33.62 5.93
N GLY A 170 1.13 -32.77 5.91
CA GLY A 170 1.23 -31.64 5.01
C GLY A 170 0.40 -30.43 5.41
N GLU A 171 -0.01 -30.32 6.68
CA GLU A 171 -0.83 -29.20 7.20
C GLU A 171 0.05 -28.18 7.93
N ASP A 172 -0.17 -26.90 7.64
CA ASP A 172 0.40 -25.78 8.41
C ASP A 172 -0.42 -25.58 9.67
N THR A 173 0.11 -25.97 10.84
CA THR A 173 -0.65 -25.92 12.10
C THR A 173 -0.74 -24.52 12.70
N ASN A 174 0.29 -23.68 12.54
CA ASN A 174 0.36 -22.31 13.10
C ASN A 174 -0.10 -22.23 14.56
N SER A 175 0.23 -23.26 15.35
CA SER A 175 -0.28 -23.49 16.73
C SER A 175 0.77 -23.31 17.82
N ASP A 176 1.99 -22.87 17.48
CA ASP A 176 3.04 -22.54 18.43
C ASP A 176 2.99 -21.05 18.82
N TYR A 177 2.99 -20.77 20.13
CA TYR A 177 2.84 -19.42 20.69
C TYR A 177 4.03 -19.11 21.60
N PHE A 178 4.69 -17.96 21.36
CA PHE A 178 5.81 -17.48 22.17
C PHE A 178 5.34 -16.62 23.35
N CYS A 179 4.05 -16.38 23.46
CA CYS A 179 3.42 -15.71 24.59
C CYS A 179 3.78 -14.23 24.76
N GLY A 180 4.24 -13.56 23.71
CA GLY A 180 4.20 -12.11 23.67
C GLY A 180 2.76 -11.60 23.80
N ASP A 181 2.57 -10.43 24.41
CA ASP A 181 1.24 -9.96 24.77
C ASP A 181 1.11 -8.43 24.76
N LEU A 182 -0.12 -7.93 24.94
CA LEU A 182 -0.43 -6.49 24.92
C LEU A 182 0.25 -5.72 26.05
N ARG A 183 0.44 -6.32 27.23
CA ARG A 183 1.20 -5.70 28.33
C ARG A 183 2.67 -5.59 27.97
N GLY A 184 3.25 -6.62 27.33
CA GLY A 184 4.60 -6.55 26.81
C GLY A 184 4.79 -5.47 25.77
N VAL A 185 3.82 -5.26 24.89
CA VAL A 185 3.84 -4.11 23.98
C VAL A 185 3.81 -2.78 24.75
N GLU A 186 2.97 -2.65 25.78
CA GLU A 186 2.91 -1.46 26.63
C GLU A 186 4.27 -1.18 27.30
N GLU A 187 4.93 -2.19 27.88
CA GLU A 187 6.24 -2.06 28.52
C GLU A 187 7.33 -1.58 27.55
N LYS A 188 7.20 -1.92 26.26
CA LYS A 188 8.16 -1.51 25.22
C LYS A 188 7.87 -0.16 24.55
N LEU A 189 6.80 0.55 24.93
CA LEU A 189 6.51 1.88 24.37
C LEU A 189 7.64 2.90 24.54
N PRO A 190 8.36 2.98 25.68
CA PRO A 190 9.50 3.88 25.81
C PRO A 190 10.62 3.57 24.79
N TYR A 191 10.90 2.28 24.55
CA TYR A 191 11.86 1.83 23.55
C TYR A 191 11.39 2.23 22.13
N LEU A 192 10.13 1.95 21.77
CA LEU A 192 9.56 2.35 20.49
C LEU A 192 9.63 3.86 20.28
N LYS A 193 9.34 4.63 21.33
CA LYS A 193 9.49 6.09 21.30
C LYS A 193 10.93 6.53 21.04
N SER A 194 11.92 5.86 21.64
CA SER A 194 13.33 6.19 21.42
C SER A 194 13.79 5.93 19.98
N LEU A 195 13.11 5.02 19.26
CA LEU A 195 13.32 4.77 17.84
C LEU A 195 12.62 5.80 16.92
N GLY A 196 11.87 6.75 17.48
CA GLY A 196 11.10 7.72 16.70
C GLY A 196 9.76 7.19 16.18
N VAL A 197 9.27 6.05 16.69
CA VAL A 197 7.98 5.49 16.28
C VAL A 197 6.84 6.45 16.65
N THR A 198 5.97 6.73 15.69
CA THR A 198 4.78 7.57 15.85
C THR A 198 3.48 6.78 15.73
N CYS A 199 3.55 5.58 15.14
CA CYS A 199 2.42 4.68 14.99
C CYS A 199 2.87 3.22 15.17
N VAL A 200 2.15 2.48 15.99
CA VAL A 200 2.29 1.02 16.10
C VAL A 200 1.13 0.37 15.37
N TYR A 201 1.45 -0.45 14.37
CA TYR A 201 0.50 -1.30 13.67
C TYR A 201 0.56 -2.70 14.29
N LEU A 202 -0.51 -3.11 14.95
CA LEU A 202 -0.60 -4.44 15.54
C LEU A 202 -1.19 -5.42 14.53
N ASN A 203 -0.48 -6.52 14.23
CA ASN A 203 -1.09 -7.67 13.59
C ASN A 203 -2.34 -8.10 14.35
N PRO A 204 -3.27 -8.88 13.76
CA PRO A 204 -4.57 -9.14 14.37
C PRO A 204 -4.46 -9.58 15.82
N ILE A 205 -5.27 -8.96 16.69
CA ILE A 205 -5.28 -9.20 18.15
C ILE A 205 -6.53 -9.92 18.61
N PHE A 206 -7.51 -10.11 17.73
CA PHE A 206 -8.81 -10.70 18.07
C PHE A 206 -8.77 -12.23 18.13
N GLU A 207 -9.77 -12.81 18.77
CA GLU A 207 -9.85 -14.24 19.00
C GLU A 207 -9.78 -15.02 17.67
N ALA A 208 -8.85 -15.95 17.60
CA ALA A 208 -8.60 -16.79 16.43
C ALA A 208 -7.97 -18.12 16.83
N HIS A 209 -7.98 -19.08 15.91
CA HIS A 209 -7.38 -20.40 16.14
C HIS A 209 -5.85 -20.39 15.95
N SER A 210 -5.34 -19.67 14.95
CA SER A 210 -3.91 -19.65 14.61
C SER A 210 -3.13 -18.56 15.34
N ASN A 211 -1.81 -18.76 15.47
CA ASN A 211 -0.91 -17.79 16.11
C ASN A 211 -0.87 -16.43 15.39
N HIS A 212 -1.08 -16.38 14.06
CA HIS A 212 -1.12 -15.16 13.27
C HIS A 212 -2.46 -14.41 13.32
N ARG A 213 -3.54 -15.06 13.72
CA ARG A 213 -4.90 -14.53 13.93
C ARG A 213 -5.58 -13.91 12.71
N TYR A 214 -5.05 -14.14 11.50
CA TYR A 214 -5.70 -13.69 10.25
C TYR A 214 -6.98 -14.48 9.94
N ASN A 215 -7.22 -15.61 10.59
CA ASN A 215 -8.45 -16.37 10.57
C ASN A 215 -9.35 -15.99 11.77
N THR A 216 -9.57 -14.69 11.98
CA THR A 216 -10.35 -14.15 13.10
C THR A 216 -11.72 -14.83 13.20
N ALA A 217 -12.02 -15.35 14.41
CA ALA A 217 -13.30 -15.98 14.74
C ALA A 217 -14.31 -14.99 15.34
N ASP A 218 -13.81 -14.03 16.14
CA ASP A 218 -14.67 -13.05 16.83
C ASP A 218 -13.95 -11.72 17.03
N TYR A 219 -14.40 -10.68 16.32
CA TYR A 219 -13.87 -9.32 16.44
C TYR A 219 -14.32 -8.58 17.71
N SER A 220 -15.28 -9.11 18.44
CA SER A 220 -15.74 -8.52 19.71
C SER A 220 -14.82 -8.87 20.89
N ARG A 221 -13.93 -9.83 20.73
CA ARG A 221 -13.08 -10.39 21.77
C ARG A 221 -11.60 -10.35 21.39
N ILE A 222 -10.77 -9.91 22.33
CA ILE A 222 -9.30 -10.04 22.20
C ILE A 222 -8.92 -11.49 22.49
N ASP A 223 -7.95 -12.01 21.73
CA ASP A 223 -7.42 -13.36 21.96
C ASP A 223 -6.84 -13.47 23.38
N PRO A 224 -7.29 -14.43 24.21
CA PRO A 224 -6.88 -14.52 25.62
C PRO A 224 -5.38 -14.76 25.80
N LEU A 225 -4.67 -15.27 24.78
CA LEU A 225 -3.21 -15.39 24.84
C LEU A 225 -2.50 -14.04 24.69
N LEU A 226 -3.14 -13.04 24.10
CA LEU A 226 -2.60 -11.68 24.00
C LEU A 226 -3.02 -10.79 25.18
N GLY A 227 -4.14 -11.10 25.82
CA GLY A 227 -4.67 -10.31 26.93
C GLY A 227 -6.16 -10.08 26.84
N THR A 228 -6.63 -9.07 27.52
CA THR A 228 -8.04 -8.69 27.61
C THR A 228 -8.23 -7.23 27.19
N ARG A 229 -9.48 -6.77 27.23
CA ARG A 229 -9.79 -5.35 27.03
C ARG A 229 -9.16 -4.47 28.13
N GLU A 230 -9.09 -4.99 29.35
CA GLU A 230 -8.46 -4.37 30.50
C GLU A 230 -6.94 -4.21 30.33
N ASP A 231 -6.29 -4.99 29.44
CA ASP A 231 -4.89 -4.83 29.04
C ASP A 231 -4.76 -3.88 27.85
N PHE A 232 -5.70 -3.91 26.90
CA PHE A 232 -5.64 -3.09 25.70
C PHE A 232 -5.89 -1.59 25.99
N GLU A 233 -6.84 -1.27 26.85
CA GLU A 233 -7.13 0.12 27.19
C GLU A 233 -5.95 0.86 27.86
N PRO A 234 -5.21 0.29 28.85
CA PRO A 234 -3.98 0.87 29.36
C PRO A 234 -2.91 1.05 28.28
N LEU A 235 -2.70 0.07 27.39
CA LEU A 235 -1.78 0.19 26.26
C LEU A 235 -2.12 1.41 25.41
N CYS A 236 -3.39 1.60 25.04
CA CYS A 236 -3.83 2.77 24.27
C CYS A 236 -3.57 4.09 25.00
N ARG A 237 -3.85 4.13 26.30
CA ARG A 237 -3.58 5.33 27.13
C ARG A 237 -2.07 5.62 27.24
N ALA A 238 -1.26 4.57 27.43
CA ALA A 238 0.19 4.71 27.51
C ALA A 238 0.77 5.15 26.15
N ALA A 239 0.36 4.54 25.04
CA ALA A 239 0.77 4.93 23.70
C ALA A 239 0.48 6.42 23.43
N LYS A 240 -0.74 6.88 23.80
CA LYS A 240 -1.11 8.29 23.68
C LYS A 240 -0.18 9.22 24.48
N ARG A 241 0.23 8.85 25.72
CA ARG A 241 1.19 9.62 26.51
C ARG A 241 2.58 9.70 25.85
N HIS A 242 2.98 8.66 25.11
CA HIS A 242 4.24 8.65 24.36
C HIS A 242 4.12 9.30 22.98
N GLY A 243 2.93 9.80 22.58
CA GLY A 243 2.69 10.36 21.26
C GLY A 243 2.66 9.31 20.16
N ILE A 244 2.38 8.06 20.52
CA ILE A 244 2.28 6.91 19.59
C ILE A 244 0.79 6.59 19.36
N ARG A 245 0.41 6.41 18.09
CA ARG A 245 -0.92 5.94 17.71
C ARG A 245 -0.92 4.41 17.63
N ILE A 246 -2.07 3.81 17.92
CA ILE A 246 -2.28 2.38 17.71
C ILE A 246 -3.19 2.21 16.50
N LEU A 247 -2.77 1.34 15.59
CA LEU A 247 -3.55 0.89 14.43
C LEU A 247 -3.74 -0.62 14.56
N LEU A 248 -4.96 -1.09 14.41
CA LEU A 248 -5.30 -2.52 14.46
C LEU A 248 -5.45 -3.07 13.05
N ASP A 249 -4.97 -4.29 12.84
CA ASP A 249 -5.20 -5.05 11.63
C ASP A 249 -6.62 -5.62 11.63
N GLY A 250 -7.33 -5.43 10.52
CA GLY A 250 -8.66 -5.98 10.27
C GLY A 250 -8.66 -6.76 8.96
N VAL A 251 -9.17 -8.01 8.98
CA VAL A 251 -9.17 -8.95 7.83
C VAL A 251 -10.60 -9.19 7.35
#